data_79ebf20062421f34cb68c95aee20bc74
#
_entry.id   79ebf20062421f34cb68c95aee20bc74
#
_cell.length_a   1.000
_cell.length_b   1.000
_cell.length_c   1.000
_cell.angle_alpha   90.00
_cell.angle_beta   90.00
_cell.angle_gamma   90.00
#
_symmetry.space_group_name_H-M   'P 1'
#
loop_
_entity.id
_entity.type
_entity.pdbx_description
1 polymer ?
#
loop_
_entity_poly.entity_id
_entity_poly.type
_entity_poly.pdbx_seq_one_letter_code
_entity_poly.pdbx_strand_id
1 'polypeptide(L)'
;METIIKTESLTKIYNPLSLNPKLALDQVSLDVKEGEFIAIMGKSGSGKTTLLNILSTIDDLTKGKLFIYGKNIYEMSETERAHFRKENIGFIFQNFNLLDTLTVKENIILPLKLAGKIIDEEDFKQIIKDLEIDDLLDKYPFECSGGQSQRVAVARTLVMHPKIIFADEPTGNLDGVRSKQLMQYLEKVNREKNITVIMVXXXXXXXX
;
A
#
# COMPACT_ATOMS: atom_id res chain seq x y z
N MET A 1 19.58 -11.61 -2.22
CA MET A 1 18.21 -11.18 -1.89
C MET A 1 17.25 -12.24 -2.39
N GLU A 2 16.32 -12.61 -1.53
CA GLU A 2 15.33 -13.65 -1.84
C GLU A 2 14.15 -13.05 -2.60
N THR A 3 13.61 -13.80 -3.59
CA THR A 3 12.39 -13.39 -4.29
C THR A 3 11.20 -13.60 -3.35
N ILE A 4 10.49 -12.54 -3.04
CA ILE A 4 9.34 -12.60 -2.12
C ILE A 4 8.00 -12.49 -2.82
N ILE A 5 7.96 -11.88 -4.01
CA ILE A 5 6.75 -11.83 -4.84
C ILE A 5 7.12 -12.36 -6.22
N LYS A 6 6.34 -13.32 -6.71
CA LYS A 6 6.52 -13.86 -8.05
C LYS A 6 5.17 -14.03 -8.72
N THR A 7 5.01 -13.53 -9.93
CA THR A 7 3.80 -13.77 -10.72
C THR A 7 4.14 -14.62 -11.94
N GLU A 8 3.21 -15.47 -12.33
CA GLU A 8 3.31 -16.27 -13.54
C GLU A 8 2.09 -16.00 -14.40
N SER A 9 2.29 -15.31 -15.51
CA SER A 9 1.27 -14.98 -16.52
C SER A 9 -0.02 -14.43 -15.91
N LEU A 10 0.13 -13.50 -14.97
CA LEU A 10 -0.99 -12.90 -14.24
C LEU A 10 -1.92 -12.16 -15.20
N THR A 11 -3.19 -12.56 -15.22
CA THR A 11 -4.18 -12.00 -16.15
C THR A 11 -5.42 -11.58 -15.37
N LYS A 12 -5.94 -10.39 -15.71
CA LYS A 12 -7.18 -9.89 -15.13
C LYS A 12 -8.12 -9.42 -16.23
N ILE A 13 -9.30 -10.00 -16.26
CA ILE A 13 -10.37 -9.61 -17.17
C ILE A 13 -11.58 -9.23 -16.32
N TYR A 14 -12.00 -7.96 -16.42
CA TYR A 14 -13.23 -7.52 -15.75
C TYR A 14 -14.44 -7.88 -16.60
N ASN A 15 -15.49 -8.33 -15.96
CA ASN A 15 -16.74 -8.71 -16.59
C ASN A 15 -16.53 -9.74 -17.73
N PRO A 16 -15.84 -10.86 -17.45
CA PRO A 16 -15.43 -11.77 -18.50
C PRO A 16 -16.60 -12.43 -19.26
N LEU A 17 -17.79 -12.45 -18.66
CA LEU A 17 -18.98 -13.04 -19.29
C LEU A 17 -19.88 -12.01 -19.95
N SER A 18 -19.50 -10.75 -19.94
CA SER A 18 -20.31 -9.66 -20.54
C SER A 18 -20.03 -9.59 -22.05
N LEU A 19 -20.86 -8.79 -22.73
CA LEU A 19 -20.66 -8.51 -24.16
C LEU A 19 -19.38 -7.72 -24.42
N ASN A 20 -18.89 -7.00 -23.42
CA ASN A 20 -17.68 -6.17 -23.52
C ASN A 20 -16.74 -6.46 -22.36
N PRO A 21 -16.04 -7.58 -22.39
CA PRO A 21 -15.05 -7.88 -21.35
C PRO A 21 -13.87 -6.94 -21.45
N LYS A 22 -13.33 -6.51 -20.31
CA LYS A 22 -12.20 -5.58 -20.28
C LYS A 22 -10.94 -6.29 -19.79
N LEU A 23 -9.99 -6.47 -20.70
CA LEU A 23 -8.67 -7.02 -20.34
C LEU A 23 -7.86 -5.92 -19.67
N ALA A 24 -7.58 -6.08 -18.38
CA ALA A 24 -6.84 -5.08 -17.59
C ALA A 24 -5.38 -5.46 -17.41
N LEU A 25 -5.08 -6.75 -17.28
CA LEU A 25 -3.69 -7.27 -17.22
C LEU A 25 -3.59 -8.46 -18.15
N ASP A 26 -2.51 -8.52 -18.93
CA ASP A 26 -2.31 -9.57 -19.92
C ASP A 26 -0.98 -10.28 -19.67
N GLN A 27 -1.07 -11.42 -19.02
CA GLN A 27 0.05 -12.35 -18.81
C GLN A 27 1.30 -11.68 -18.22
N VAL A 28 1.10 -10.91 -17.15
CA VAL A 28 2.19 -10.18 -16.50
C VAL A 28 3.00 -11.16 -15.63
N SER A 29 4.32 -11.23 -15.90
CA SER A 29 5.24 -12.03 -15.08
C SER A 29 6.31 -11.11 -14.50
N LEU A 30 6.46 -11.12 -13.18
CA LEU A 30 7.47 -10.29 -12.52
C LEU A 30 7.94 -10.97 -11.25
N ASP A 31 9.14 -10.60 -10.84
CA ASP A 31 9.74 -11.05 -9.59
C ASP A 31 10.14 -9.81 -8.78
N VAL A 32 9.83 -9.82 -7.49
CA VAL A 32 10.25 -8.76 -6.56
C VAL A 32 11.07 -9.38 -5.45
N LYS A 33 12.22 -8.81 -5.19
CA LYS A 33 13.13 -9.30 -4.13
C LYS A 33 12.91 -8.54 -2.84
N GLU A 34 13.20 -9.21 -1.74
CA GLU A 34 13.07 -8.60 -0.42
C GLU A 34 13.88 -7.31 -0.33
N GLY A 35 13.26 -6.27 0.20
CA GLY A 35 13.91 -4.98 0.40
C GLY A 35 13.96 -4.08 -0.82
N GLU A 36 13.43 -4.50 -1.96
CA GLU A 36 13.39 -3.64 -3.15
C GLU A 36 12.39 -2.50 -2.97
N PHE A 37 12.69 -1.38 -3.61
CA PHE A 37 11.78 -0.23 -3.74
C PHE A 37 11.47 -0.08 -5.23
N ILE A 38 10.26 -0.43 -5.63
CA ILE A 38 9.86 -0.50 -7.04
C ILE A 38 8.78 0.54 -7.34
N ALA A 39 8.98 1.32 -8.41
CA ALA A 39 7.97 2.24 -8.92
C ALA A 39 7.48 1.76 -10.28
N ILE A 40 6.19 1.49 -10.39
CA ILE A 40 5.56 1.08 -11.64
C ILE A 40 4.95 2.33 -12.27
N MET A 41 5.46 2.71 -13.43
CA MET A 41 5.08 3.94 -14.12
C MET A 41 4.23 3.62 -15.34
N GLY A 42 3.28 4.49 -15.63
CA GLY A 42 2.44 4.32 -16.81
C GLY A 42 1.32 5.32 -16.87
N LYS A 43 0.68 5.39 -18.02
CA LYS A 43 -0.48 6.28 -18.21
C LYS A 43 -1.69 5.81 -17.40
N SER A 44 -2.60 6.73 -17.11
CA SER A 44 -3.86 6.40 -16.47
C SER A 44 -4.59 5.33 -17.30
N GLY A 45 -5.13 4.33 -16.62
CA GLY A 45 -5.86 3.25 -17.29
C GLY A 45 -5.00 2.14 -17.88
N SER A 46 -3.69 2.13 -17.59
CA SER A 46 -2.79 1.10 -18.12
C SER A 46 -2.73 -0.17 -17.26
N GLY A 47 -3.56 -0.26 -16.23
CA GLY A 47 -3.64 -1.47 -15.40
C GLY A 47 -2.79 -1.43 -14.13
N LYS A 48 -2.14 -0.31 -13.83
CA LYS A 48 -1.26 -0.20 -12.65
C LYS A 48 -1.99 -0.47 -11.34
N THR A 49 -3.12 0.20 -11.14
CA THR A 49 -3.93 0.01 -9.93
C THR A 49 -4.46 -1.42 -9.84
N THR A 50 -4.88 -2.00 -10.97
CA THR A 50 -5.34 -3.38 -11.03
C THR A 50 -4.21 -4.33 -10.59
N LEU A 51 -3.00 -4.14 -11.12
CA LEU A 51 -1.85 -4.96 -10.74
C LEU A 51 -1.59 -4.84 -9.24
N LEU A 52 -1.58 -3.61 -8.72
CA LEU A 52 -1.33 -3.38 -7.31
C LEU A 52 -2.39 -4.08 -6.43
N ASN A 53 -3.65 -3.98 -6.83
CA ASN A 53 -4.76 -4.59 -6.07
C ASN A 53 -4.67 -6.12 -6.05
N ILE A 54 -4.22 -6.74 -7.15
CA ILE A 54 -4.06 -8.20 -7.20
C ILE A 54 -2.84 -8.63 -6.39
N LEU A 55 -1.71 -7.92 -6.52
CA LEU A 55 -0.50 -8.24 -5.76
C LEU A 55 -0.72 -8.09 -4.25
N SER A 56 -1.54 -7.13 -3.85
CA SER A 56 -1.87 -6.90 -2.44
C SER A 56 -3.04 -7.76 -1.94
N THR A 57 -3.58 -8.61 -2.79
CA THR A 57 -4.69 -9.53 -2.50
C THR A 57 -6.05 -8.85 -2.26
N ILE A 58 -6.18 -7.57 -2.60
CA ILE A 58 -7.45 -6.83 -2.48
C ILE A 58 -8.45 -7.26 -3.56
N ASP A 59 -7.95 -7.63 -4.75
CA ASP A 59 -8.78 -8.10 -5.86
C ASP A 59 -8.29 -9.47 -6.32
N ASP A 60 -9.13 -10.21 -7.03
CA ASP A 60 -8.81 -11.56 -7.52
C ASP A 60 -8.24 -11.51 -8.95
N LEU A 61 -7.32 -12.42 -9.24
CA LEU A 61 -6.85 -12.62 -10.62
C LEU A 61 -7.89 -13.46 -11.40
N THR A 62 -7.82 -13.39 -12.73
CA THR A 62 -8.64 -14.22 -13.60
C THR A 62 -7.88 -15.50 -14.00
N LYS A 63 -6.59 -15.35 -14.36
CA LYS A 63 -5.71 -16.47 -14.72
C LYS A 63 -4.30 -16.17 -14.24
N GLY A 64 -3.49 -17.21 -14.14
CA GLY A 64 -2.10 -17.09 -13.72
C GLY A 64 -1.93 -17.43 -12.25
N LYS A 65 -0.76 -17.10 -11.70
CA LYS A 65 -0.44 -17.43 -10.31
C LYS A 65 0.27 -16.26 -9.64
N LEU A 66 0.05 -16.13 -8.33
CA LEU A 66 0.76 -15.18 -7.49
C LEU A 66 1.32 -15.93 -6.29
N PHE A 67 2.64 -15.86 -6.15
CA PHE A 67 3.34 -16.41 -4.97
C PHE A 67 3.89 -15.26 -4.13
N ILE A 68 3.61 -15.28 -2.84
CA ILE A 68 4.23 -14.32 -1.90
C ILE A 68 4.85 -15.16 -0.78
N TYR A 69 6.14 -14.95 -0.55
CA TYR A 69 6.93 -15.77 0.37
C TYR A 69 6.75 -17.26 0.05
N GLY A 70 6.73 -17.60 -1.24
CA GLY A 70 6.62 -18.96 -1.72
C GLY A 70 5.22 -19.59 -1.63
N LYS A 71 4.24 -18.87 -1.09
CA LYS A 71 2.88 -19.38 -0.94
C LYS A 71 2.02 -18.97 -2.13
N ASN A 72 1.29 -19.92 -2.72
CA ASN A 72 0.38 -19.62 -3.82
C ASN A 72 -0.89 -18.98 -3.24
N ILE A 73 -0.99 -17.66 -3.39
CA ILE A 73 -1.98 -16.83 -2.68
C ILE A 73 -3.42 -17.17 -3.08
N TYR A 74 -3.64 -17.42 -4.37
CA TYR A 74 -5.01 -17.63 -4.86
C TYR A 74 -5.49 -19.07 -4.73
N GLU A 75 -4.65 -19.97 -4.18
CA GLU A 75 -5.07 -21.28 -3.74
C GLU A 75 -5.56 -21.26 -2.28
N MET A 76 -5.30 -20.18 -1.57
CA MET A 76 -5.78 -20.00 -0.19
C MET A 76 -7.28 -19.68 -0.19
N SER A 77 -7.97 -20.03 0.90
CA SER A 77 -9.34 -19.57 1.12
C SER A 77 -9.34 -18.05 1.35
N GLU A 78 -10.50 -17.43 1.23
CA GLU A 78 -10.64 -15.98 1.49
C GLU A 78 -10.22 -15.64 2.92
N THR A 79 -10.55 -16.49 3.89
CA THR A 79 -10.17 -16.29 5.29
C THR A 79 -8.65 -16.32 5.44
N GLU A 80 -7.99 -17.28 4.79
CA GLU A 80 -6.53 -17.40 4.83
C GLU A 80 -5.87 -16.19 4.17
N ARG A 81 -6.39 -15.74 3.00
CA ARG A 81 -5.87 -14.57 2.32
C ARG A 81 -6.01 -13.30 3.17
N ALA A 82 -7.17 -13.13 3.81
CA ALA A 82 -7.41 -11.97 4.68
C ALA A 82 -6.43 -11.96 5.85
N HIS A 83 -6.18 -13.11 6.45
CA HIS A 83 -5.21 -13.24 7.54
C HIS A 83 -3.80 -12.92 7.05
N PHE A 84 -3.42 -13.47 5.89
CA PHE A 84 -2.11 -13.22 5.29
C PHE A 84 -1.91 -11.72 5.01
N ARG A 85 -2.92 -11.08 4.44
CA ARG A 85 -2.91 -9.63 4.14
C ARG A 85 -2.71 -8.82 5.41
N LYS A 86 -3.48 -9.12 6.45
CA LYS A 86 -3.41 -8.42 7.73
C LYS A 86 -2.03 -8.52 8.36
N GLU A 87 -1.39 -9.69 8.28
CA GLU A 87 -0.11 -9.95 8.93
C GLU A 87 1.09 -9.43 8.15
N ASN A 88 0.98 -9.25 6.83
CA ASN A 88 2.16 -9.01 6.00
C ASN A 88 2.10 -7.74 5.15
N ILE A 89 0.92 -7.26 4.82
CA ILE A 89 0.75 -6.24 3.78
C ILE A 89 0.19 -4.94 4.36
N GLY A 90 0.83 -3.81 4.01
CA GLY A 90 0.29 -2.48 4.22
C GLY A 90 -0.09 -1.88 2.88
N PHE A 91 -1.14 -1.06 2.88
CA PHE A 91 -1.57 -0.38 1.67
C PHE A 91 -1.74 1.12 1.94
N ILE A 92 -1.15 1.94 1.07
CA ILE A 92 -1.29 3.39 1.11
C ILE A 92 -2.12 3.79 -0.11
N PHE A 93 -3.32 4.31 0.13
CA PHE A 93 -4.26 4.69 -0.93
C PHE A 93 -4.06 6.13 -1.36
N GLN A 94 -4.39 6.44 -2.61
CA GLN A 94 -4.37 7.81 -3.13
C GLN A 94 -5.38 8.69 -2.36
N ASN A 95 -6.55 8.14 -2.09
CA ASN A 95 -7.56 8.79 -1.24
C ASN A 95 -7.36 8.21 0.16
N PHE A 96 -6.96 8.98 1.07
CA PHE A 96 -6.44 8.58 2.38
C PHE A 96 -7.26 7.53 3.14
N ASN A 97 -8.58 7.46 2.87
CA ASN A 97 -9.50 6.50 3.48
C ASN A 97 -9.51 6.59 5.01
N LEU A 98 -9.42 7.80 5.53
CA LEU A 98 -9.55 8.05 6.96
C LEU A 98 -11.03 8.13 7.33
N LEU A 99 -11.35 7.68 8.55
CA LEU A 99 -12.72 7.73 9.06
C LEU A 99 -12.94 9.09 9.74
N ASP A 100 -13.87 9.87 9.20
CA ASP A 100 -14.12 11.23 9.67
C ASP A 100 -14.66 11.30 11.08
N THR A 101 -15.23 10.21 11.58
CA THR A 101 -15.82 10.15 12.92
C THR A 101 -14.80 9.82 14.01
N LEU A 102 -13.55 9.52 13.60
CA LEU A 102 -12.47 9.19 14.52
C LEU A 102 -11.40 10.26 14.47
N THR A 103 -10.72 10.50 15.59
CA THR A 103 -9.58 11.40 15.63
C THR A 103 -8.43 10.81 14.79
N VAL A 104 -7.42 11.62 14.55
CA VAL A 104 -6.18 11.17 13.86
C VAL A 104 -5.58 9.98 14.62
N LYS A 105 -5.41 10.10 15.95
CA LYS A 105 -4.86 9.00 16.74
C LYS A 105 -5.70 7.73 16.60
N GLU A 106 -7.03 7.88 16.72
CA GLU A 106 -7.94 6.73 16.61
C GLU A 106 -7.85 6.07 15.23
N ASN A 107 -7.73 6.86 14.16
CA ASN A 107 -7.53 6.33 12.81
C ASN A 107 -6.25 5.51 12.72
N ILE A 108 -5.15 6.03 13.26
CA ILE A 108 -3.84 5.38 13.18
C ILE A 108 -3.86 4.03 13.91
N ILE A 109 -4.44 3.97 15.09
CA ILE A 109 -4.39 2.76 15.93
C ILE A 109 -5.53 1.77 15.64
N LEU A 110 -6.51 2.15 14.83
CA LEU A 110 -7.66 1.28 14.55
C LEU A 110 -7.25 -0.11 14.04
N PRO A 111 -6.36 -0.23 13.03
CA PRO A 111 -5.99 -1.57 12.58
C PRO A 111 -5.31 -2.42 13.65
N LEU A 112 -4.54 -1.79 14.55
CA LEU A 112 -3.95 -2.52 15.69
C LEU A 112 -5.04 -3.07 16.59
N LYS A 113 -6.04 -2.23 16.92
CA LYS A 113 -7.17 -2.65 17.79
C LYS A 113 -7.95 -3.78 17.14
N LEU A 114 -8.23 -3.67 15.83
CA LEU A 114 -8.99 -4.71 15.12
C LEU A 114 -8.22 -6.02 15.06
N ALA A 115 -6.88 -5.97 15.06
CA ALA A 115 -6.03 -7.15 15.05
C ALA A 115 -5.77 -7.71 16.46
N GLY A 116 -6.30 -7.06 17.50
CA GLY A 116 -6.07 -7.46 18.89
C GLY A 116 -4.64 -7.25 19.35
N LYS A 117 -3.91 -6.34 18.70
CA LYS A 117 -2.51 -6.06 19.04
C LYS A 117 -2.39 -4.87 19.97
N ILE A 118 -1.37 -4.91 20.82
CA ILE A 118 -1.09 -3.84 21.79
C ILE A 118 -0.17 -2.82 21.12
N ILE A 119 -0.41 -1.54 21.38
CA ILE A 119 0.42 -0.45 20.87
C ILE A 119 1.78 -0.48 21.57
N ASP A 120 2.85 -0.45 20.77
CA ASP A 120 4.19 -0.14 21.27
C ASP A 120 4.29 1.38 21.32
N GLU A 121 4.23 1.94 22.52
CA GLU A 121 4.18 3.40 22.71
C GLU A 121 5.43 4.11 22.18
N GLU A 122 6.61 3.51 22.34
CA GLU A 122 7.85 4.13 21.85
C GLU A 122 7.91 4.14 20.33
N ASP A 123 7.55 3.01 19.71
CA ASP A 123 7.47 2.90 18.24
C ASP A 123 6.44 3.88 17.68
N PHE A 124 5.27 3.95 18.30
CA PHE A 124 4.21 4.89 17.91
C PHE A 124 4.73 6.32 17.94
N LYS A 125 5.33 6.73 19.05
CA LYS A 125 5.89 8.08 19.19
C LYS A 125 6.92 8.40 18.11
N GLN A 126 7.78 7.44 17.79
CA GLN A 126 8.81 7.66 16.77
C GLN A 126 8.19 7.86 15.38
N ILE A 127 7.21 7.02 15.03
CA ILE A 127 6.52 7.14 13.73
C ILE A 127 5.82 8.50 13.63
N ILE A 128 5.11 8.90 14.68
CA ILE A 128 4.38 10.17 14.73
C ILE A 128 5.34 11.35 14.58
N LYS A 129 6.47 11.29 15.25
CA LYS A 129 7.49 12.34 15.20
C LYS A 129 8.14 12.41 13.80
N ASP A 130 8.49 11.28 13.24
CA ASP A 130 9.11 11.22 11.91
C ASP A 130 8.21 11.78 10.83
N LEU A 131 6.90 11.60 10.97
CA LEU A 131 5.92 12.10 10.02
C LEU A 131 5.43 13.51 10.36
N GLU A 132 5.90 14.07 11.47
CA GLU A 132 5.55 15.45 11.88
C GLU A 132 4.04 15.64 12.03
N ILE A 133 3.37 14.69 12.69
CA ILE A 133 1.92 14.73 12.91
C ILE A 133 1.54 14.70 14.40
N ASP A 134 2.51 14.93 15.28
CA ASP A 134 2.27 14.89 16.73
C ASP A 134 1.22 15.91 17.20
N ASP A 135 1.18 17.08 16.55
CA ASP A 135 0.19 18.11 16.88
C ASP A 135 -1.20 17.85 16.28
N LEU A 136 -1.37 16.78 15.51
CA LEU A 136 -2.62 16.44 14.85
C LEU A 136 -3.42 15.35 15.59
N LEU A 137 -2.83 14.68 16.57
CA LEU A 137 -3.37 13.44 17.13
C LEU A 137 -4.81 13.57 17.66
N ASP A 138 -5.15 14.73 18.23
CA ASP A 138 -6.48 14.96 18.78
C ASP A 138 -7.45 15.62 17.80
N LYS A 139 -6.99 15.91 16.59
CA LYS A 139 -7.83 16.50 15.53
C LYS A 139 -8.59 15.41 14.77
N TYR A 140 -9.60 15.83 14.04
CA TYR A 140 -10.35 14.96 13.13
C TYR A 140 -9.83 15.15 11.70
N PRO A 141 -10.00 14.16 10.81
CA PRO A 141 -9.51 14.27 9.43
C PRO A 141 -9.94 15.54 8.70
N PHE A 142 -11.18 16.01 8.90
CA PHE A 142 -11.66 17.22 8.24
C PHE A 142 -10.93 18.49 8.70
N GLU A 143 -10.18 18.43 9.80
CA GLU A 143 -9.36 19.55 10.28
C GLU A 143 -7.93 19.51 9.72
N CYS A 144 -7.61 18.50 8.92
CA CYS A 144 -6.26 18.28 8.39
C CYS A 144 -6.17 18.66 6.91
N SER A 145 -5.02 19.18 6.49
CA SER A 145 -4.76 19.39 5.07
C SER A 145 -4.58 18.03 4.36
N GLY A 146 -4.60 18.04 3.03
CA GLY A 146 -4.38 16.81 2.25
C GLY A 146 -3.04 16.15 2.56
N GLY A 147 -1.98 16.97 2.67
CA GLY A 147 -0.66 16.44 3.01
C GLY A 147 -0.61 15.85 4.41
N GLN A 148 -1.29 16.51 5.36
CA GLN A 148 -1.39 15.99 6.73
C GLN A 148 -2.15 14.67 6.74
N SER A 149 -3.28 14.60 6.04
CA SER A 149 -4.09 13.38 5.96
C SER A 149 -3.30 12.22 5.33
N GLN A 150 -2.47 12.52 4.32
CA GLN A 150 -1.63 11.49 3.71
C GLN A 150 -0.60 10.96 4.71
N ARG A 151 0.03 11.84 5.48
CA ARG A 151 1.00 11.40 6.50
C ARG A 151 0.32 10.58 7.61
N VAL A 152 -0.91 10.92 7.95
CA VAL A 152 -1.71 10.13 8.91
C VAL A 152 -1.97 8.72 8.33
N ALA A 153 -2.34 8.64 7.05
CA ALA A 153 -2.58 7.35 6.39
C ALA A 153 -1.30 6.50 6.35
N VAL A 154 -0.15 7.13 6.12
CA VAL A 154 1.15 6.43 6.15
C VAL A 154 1.43 5.91 7.57
N ALA A 155 1.19 6.73 8.59
CA ALA A 155 1.37 6.31 10.00
C ALA A 155 0.50 5.08 10.32
N ARG A 156 -0.77 5.11 9.89
CA ARG A 156 -1.71 4.00 10.11
C ARG A 156 -1.17 2.70 9.52
N THR A 157 -0.52 2.78 8.36
CA THR A 157 0.07 1.62 7.71
C THR A 157 1.31 1.13 8.47
N LEU A 158 2.17 2.04 8.88
CA LEU A 158 3.46 1.69 9.49
C LEU A 158 3.34 1.12 10.91
N VAL A 159 2.33 1.53 11.68
CA VAL A 159 2.17 1.00 13.05
C VAL A 159 1.89 -0.50 13.05
N MET A 160 1.42 -1.05 11.94
CA MET A 160 1.16 -2.48 11.78
C MET A 160 2.43 -3.29 11.46
N HIS A 161 3.56 -2.61 11.19
CA HIS A 161 4.84 -3.25 10.83
C HIS A 161 4.69 -4.24 9.67
N PRO A 162 4.19 -3.77 8.52
CA PRO A 162 4.06 -4.67 7.36
C PRO A 162 5.42 -5.06 6.81
N LYS A 163 5.48 -6.20 6.15
CA LYS A 163 6.69 -6.63 5.44
C LYS A 163 6.74 -6.05 4.04
N ILE A 164 5.57 -5.80 3.45
CA ILE A 164 5.43 -5.26 2.10
C ILE A 164 4.44 -4.10 2.14
N ILE A 165 4.79 -2.98 1.53
CA ILE A 165 3.88 -1.84 1.38
C ILE A 165 3.56 -1.68 -0.11
N PHE A 166 2.28 -1.64 -0.43
CA PHE A 166 1.78 -1.26 -1.74
C PHE A 166 1.22 0.17 -1.66
N ALA A 167 1.66 1.03 -2.56
CA ALA A 167 1.23 2.44 -2.52
C ALA A 167 0.65 2.84 -3.89
N ASP A 168 -0.61 3.26 -3.90
CA ASP A 168 -1.30 3.66 -5.12
C ASP A 168 -1.27 5.19 -5.23
N GLU A 169 -0.35 5.69 -6.05
CA GLU A 169 -0.15 7.12 -6.29
C GLU A 169 -0.10 7.92 -4.97
N PRO A 170 0.81 7.57 -4.05
CA PRO A 170 0.79 8.15 -2.71
C PRO A 170 1.06 9.65 -2.68
N THR A 171 1.65 10.22 -3.74
CA THR A 171 1.93 11.65 -3.85
C THR A 171 0.95 12.39 -4.75
N GLY A 172 -0.08 11.72 -5.27
CA GLY A 172 -0.99 12.28 -6.28
C GLY A 172 -1.74 13.54 -5.83
N ASN A 173 -1.97 13.71 -4.54
CA ASN A 173 -2.70 14.85 -3.99
C ASN A 173 -1.80 15.83 -3.24
N LEU A 174 -0.47 15.76 -3.44
CA LEU A 174 0.50 16.58 -2.73
C LEU A 174 1.22 17.53 -3.69
N ASP A 175 1.65 18.68 -3.17
CA ASP A 175 2.54 19.58 -3.93
C ASP A 175 3.94 18.95 -4.03
N GLY A 176 4.80 19.58 -4.83
CA GLY A 176 6.14 19.06 -5.11
C GLY A 176 7.01 18.86 -3.88
N VAL A 177 6.97 19.80 -2.93
CA VAL A 177 7.80 19.74 -1.72
C VAL A 177 7.33 18.56 -0.84
N ARG A 178 6.01 18.47 -0.62
CA ARG A 178 5.45 17.41 0.21
C ARG A 178 5.59 16.04 -0.44
N SER A 179 5.49 15.98 -1.77
CA SER A 179 5.73 14.75 -2.53
C SER A 179 7.14 14.23 -2.28
N LYS A 180 8.13 15.13 -2.40
CA LYS A 180 9.52 14.77 -2.20
C LYS A 180 9.77 14.29 -0.77
N GLN A 181 9.21 14.98 0.21
CA GLN A 181 9.35 14.60 1.63
C GLN A 181 8.77 13.22 1.89
N LEU A 182 7.58 12.93 1.35
CA LEU A 182 6.96 11.63 1.53
C LEU A 182 7.78 10.53 0.87
N MET A 183 8.28 10.76 -0.35
CA MET A 183 9.12 9.79 -1.04
C MET A 183 10.38 9.49 -0.25
N GLN A 184 11.05 10.53 0.26
CA GLN A 184 12.25 10.37 1.08
C GLN A 184 11.96 9.57 2.34
N TYR A 185 10.79 9.80 2.95
CA TYR A 185 10.39 9.06 4.14
C TYR A 185 10.15 7.58 3.82
N LEU A 186 9.47 7.28 2.72
CA LEU A 186 9.24 5.89 2.31
C LEU A 186 10.56 5.17 1.97
N GLU A 187 11.49 5.88 1.32
CA GLU A 187 12.83 5.33 1.05
C GLU A 187 13.58 5.03 2.35
N LYS A 188 13.48 5.94 3.33
CA LYS A 188 14.09 5.74 4.63
C LYS A 188 13.53 4.49 5.32
N VAL A 189 12.21 4.35 5.32
CA VAL A 189 11.52 3.20 5.91
C VAL A 189 11.94 1.91 5.22
N ASN A 190 12.00 1.91 3.89
CA ASN A 190 12.45 0.77 3.09
C ASN A 190 13.86 0.34 3.52
N ARG A 191 14.77 1.32 3.61
CA ARG A 191 16.17 1.05 3.90
C ARG A 191 16.39 0.62 5.35
N GLU A 192 15.77 1.32 6.30
CA GLU A 192 16.02 1.11 7.73
C GLU A 192 15.26 -0.09 8.31
N LYS A 193 14.05 -0.33 7.81
CA LYS A 193 13.19 -1.41 8.33
C LYS A 193 13.12 -2.63 7.39
N ASN A 194 13.84 -2.57 6.28
CA ASN A 194 13.86 -3.62 5.26
C ASN A 194 12.46 -3.98 4.75
N ILE A 195 11.59 -2.98 4.66
CA ILE A 195 10.24 -3.16 4.11
C ILE A 195 10.32 -3.06 2.59
N THR A 196 9.76 -4.03 1.89
CA THR A 196 9.67 -4.01 0.42
C THR A 196 8.55 -3.04 0.03
N VAL A 197 8.83 -2.11 -0.89
CA VAL A 197 7.83 -1.11 -1.30
C VAL A 197 7.58 -1.24 -2.79
N ILE A 198 6.31 -1.35 -3.17
CA ILE A 198 5.88 -1.35 -4.56
C ILE A 198 4.85 -0.24 -4.72
N MET A 199 5.14 0.77 -5.54
CA MET A 199 4.21 1.88 -5.75
C MET A 199 3.88 2.05 -7.22
N VAL A 200 2.71 2.61 -7.47
CA VAL A 200 2.35 3.05 -8.82
C VAL A 200 2.30 4.57 -8.82
N UNK A 201 2.74 5.08 -9.97
CA UNK A 201 2.78 6.51 -10.11
C UNK A 201 2.32 6.92 -11.48
N UNK A 202 1.92 8.10 -11.72
CA UNK A 202 1.58 8.64 -13.02
C UNK A 202 2.83 9.05 -13.72
N UNK A 203 2.87 9.03 -14.92
CA UNK A 203 3.99 9.33 -15.73
C UNK A 203 4.52 10.75 -15.65
N UNK A 204 4.10 11.58 -15.08
CA UNK A 204 4.47 12.94 -14.99
C UNK A 204 5.14 13.29 -13.68
N UNK A 205 5.14 12.49 -12.90
CA UNK A 205 5.68 12.74 -11.62
C UNK A 205 7.10 12.35 -11.40
N UNK A 206 7.54 11.77 -12.24
CA UNK A 206 8.85 11.30 -12.05
C UNK A 206 9.92 12.11 -12.70
N UNK A 207 9.70 13.05 -12.99
CA UNK A 207 10.70 13.81 -13.64
C UNK A 207 11.39 14.79 -12.73
N UNK A 208 12.07 14.46 -12.18
CA UNK A 208 12.91 15.34 -11.49
C UNK A 208 13.72 14.91 -10.48
#